data_01ac1b6388300064bacebb1e43bc1215
#
_entry.id   01ac1b6388300064bacebb1e43bc1215
#
_cell.length_a   1.000
_cell.length_b   1.000
_cell.length_c   1.000
_cell.angle_alpha   90.00
_cell.angle_beta   90.00
_cell.angle_gamma   90.00
#
_symmetry.space_group_name_H-M   'P 1'
#
loop_
_entity.id
_entity.type
_entity.pdbx_description
1 polymer ?
#
loop_
_entity_poly.entity_id
_entity_poly.type
_entity_poly.pdbx_seq_one_letter_code
_entity_poly.pdbx_strand_id
1 'polypeptide(L)'
;MRIKDIMTPDPACCTPDTTARDAANMMRECDCGAIPVVDTREGRRLVGMITDRDLAVRGFADGRGPDTPVRDLMTQHPHAARADDEVETVRQVMMQQKVRRVPVTDAEGAIVGIVAQADLARHDDAVSDRELGKVVEAISEPGR
;
A
#
# COMPACT_ATOMS: atom_id res chain seq x y z
N MET A 1 7.93 18.15 2.13
CA MET A 1 8.30 16.85 1.59
C MET A 1 7.09 16.21 0.93
N ARG A 2 7.26 15.81 -0.28
CA ARG A 2 6.16 15.25 -1.06
C ARG A 2 6.20 13.73 -1.01
N ILE A 3 5.06 13.12 -1.27
CA ILE A 3 4.95 11.66 -1.26
C ILE A 3 5.93 11.02 -2.22
N LYS A 4 6.17 11.62 -3.37
CA LYS A 4 7.10 11.04 -4.34
C LYS A 4 8.51 10.89 -3.79
N ASP A 5 8.84 11.65 -2.73
CA ASP A 5 10.18 11.60 -2.15
C ASP A 5 10.35 10.43 -1.21
N ILE A 6 9.26 9.82 -0.73
CA ILE A 6 9.35 8.73 0.22
C ILE A 6 8.66 7.45 -0.23
N MET A 7 7.89 7.47 -1.31
CA MET A 7 7.18 6.29 -1.77
C MET A 7 8.12 5.27 -2.39
N THR A 8 7.66 4.02 -2.44
CA THR A 8 8.34 3.01 -3.24
C THR A 8 7.75 3.12 -4.63
N PRO A 9 8.55 3.41 -5.65
CA PRO A 9 8.02 3.57 -6.99
C PRO A 9 7.77 2.23 -7.67
N ASP A 10 6.89 2.23 -8.63
CA ASP A 10 6.65 1.10 -9.50
C ASP A 10 6.42 -0.22 -8.73
N PRO A 11 5.43 -0.25 -7.86
CA PRO A 11 5.22 -1.45 -7.04
C PRO A 11 4.70 -2.61 -7.89
N ALA A 12 4.94 -3.82 -7.43
CA ALA A 12 4.38 -5.00 -8.05
C ALA A 12 2.86 -4.94 -7.93
N CYS A 13 2.17 -5.25 -9.00
CA CYS A 13 0.72 -5.18 -9.07
C CYS A 13 0.15 -6.47 -9.60
N CYS A 14 -1.11 -6.74 -9.29
CA CYS A 14 -1.82 -7.85 -9.89
C CYS A 14 -3.07 -7.31 -10.58
N THR A 15 -3.81 -8.18 -11.25
CA THR A 15 -5.05 -7.80 -11.92
C THR A 15 -6.22 -8.51 -11.26
N PRO A 16 -7.46 -8.11 -11.54
CA PRO A 16 -8.61 -8.76 -10.90
C PRO A 16 -8.70 -10.27 -11.14
N ASP A 17 -8.11 -10.76 -12.22
CA ASP A 17 -8.14 -12.20 -12.53
C ASP A 17 -7.03 -12.98 -11.85
N THR A 18 -6.08 -12.32 -11.22
CA THR A 18 -5.02 -13.00 -10.49
C THR A 18 -5.64 -13.85 -9.40
N THR A 19 -5.16 -15.08 -9.22
CA THR A 19 -5.73 -15.95 -8.19
C THR A 19 -5.21 -15.59 -6.82
N ALA A 20 -5.96 -16.00 -5.80
CA ALA A 20 -5.53 -15.79 -4.41
C ALA A 20 -4.16 -16.40 -4.16
N ARG A 21 -3.90 -17.59 -4.73
CA ARG A 21 -2.59 -18.24 -4.58
C ARG A 21 -1.48 -17.36 -5.16
N ASP A 22 -1.70 -16.83 -6.37
CA ASP A 22 -0.67 -16.02 -7.00
C ASP A 22 -0.46 -14.71 -6.25
N ALA A 23 -1.52 -14.11 -5.73
CA ALA A 23 -1.38 -12.90 -4.91
C ALA A 23 -0.58 -13.19 -3.65
N ALA A 24 -0.85 -14.33 -3.00
CA ALA A 24 -0.11 -14.72 -1.80
C ALA A 24 1.37 -14.94 -2.14
N ASN A 25 1.66 -15.54 -3.30
CA ASN A 25 3.04 -15.74 -3.73
C ASN A 25 3.73 -14.39 -3.97
N MET A 26 3.04 -13.43 -4.55
CA MET A 26 3.60 -12.10 -4.74
C MET A 26 3.92 -11.45 -3.40
N MET A 27 3.05 -11.62 -2.41
CA MET A 27 3.28 -11.06 -1.08
C MET A 27 4.52 -11.69 -0.45
N ARG A 28 4.72 -12.98 -0.67
CA ARG A 28 5.91 -13.66 -0.15
C ARG A 28 7.18 -13.14 -0.83
N GLU A 29 7.11 -12.96 -2.14
CA GLU A 29 8.28 -12.51 -2.90
C GLU A 29 8.69 -11.09 -2.57
N CYS A 30 7.73 -10.21 -2.36
CA CYS A 30 8.06 -8.82 -2.04
C CYS A 30 8.13 -8.59 -0.52
N ASP A 31 7.83 -9.60 0.28
CA ASP A 31 7.80 -9.48 1.74
C ASP A 31 6.89 -8.34 2.14
N CYS A 32 5.70 -8.34 1.61
CA CYS A 32 4.73 -7.27 1.85
C CYS A 32 3.35 -7.89 2.04
N GLY A 33 2.47 -7.15 2.68
CA GLY A 33 1.14 -7.64 2.99
C GLY A 33 0.03 -6.99 2.19
N ALA A 34 0.37 -6.21 1.17
CA ALA A 34 -0.63 -5.53 0.36
C ALA A 34 -0.12 -5.37 -1.06
N ILE A 35 -0.97 -5.67 -2.04
CA ILE A 35 -0.62 -5.57 -3.45
C ILE A 35 -1.69 -4.75 -4.15
N PRO A 36 -1.31 -3.71 -4.89
CA PRO A 36 -2.29 -2.97 -5.68
C PRO A 36 -2.86 -3.83 -6.80
N VAL A 37 -4.14 -3.66 -7.08
CA VAL A 37 -4.80 -4.36 -8.16
C VAL A 37 -5.10 -3.34 -9.25
N VAL A 38 -4.62 -3.62 -10.45
CA VAL A 38 -4.78 -2.70 -11.59
C VAL A 38 -5.64 -3.36 -12.66
N ASP A 39 -6.27 -2.53 -13.50
CA ASP A 39 -7.20 -3.04 -14.51
C ASP A 39 -6.48 -3.90 -15.55
N THR A 40 -5.32 -3.43 -16.05
CA THR A 40 -4.52 -4.19 -17.00
C THR A 40 -3.06 -3.94 -16.67
N ARG A 41 -2.20 -4.84 -17.13
CA ARG A 41 -0.78 -4.68 -16.87
C ARG A 41 -0.21 -3.48 -17.63
N GLU A 42 -0.79 -3.15 -18.75
CA GLU A 42 -0.33 -2.01 -19.55
C GLU A 42 -0.85 -0.70 -19.02
N GLY A 43 -2.13 -0.62 -18.73
CA GLY A 43 -2.74 0.63 -18.30
C GLY A 43 -2.46 0.96 -16.85
N ARG A 44 -2.33 -0.06 -16.01
CA ARG A 44 -1.99 0.08 -14.59
C ARG A 44 -2.91 1.03 -13.83
N ARG A 45 -4.18 1.11 -14.25
CA ARG A 45 -5.12 1.95 -13.51
C ARG A 45 -5.54 1.22 -12.24
N LEU A 46 -5.45 1.90 -11.12
CA LEU A 46 -5.75 1.28 -9.83
C LEU A 46 -7.24 1.00 -9.71
N VAL A 47 -7.60 -0.23 -9.41
CA VAL A 47 -8.99 -0.63 -9.21
C VAL A 47 -9.23 -1.27 -7.85
N GLY A 48 -8.20 -1.64 -7.13
CA GLY A 48 -8.38 -2.25 -5.82
C GLY A 48 -7.07 -2.46 -5.08
N MET A 49 -7.20 -2.98 -3.87
CA MET A 49 -6.06 -3.44 -3.07
C MET A 49 -6.40 -4.80 -2.51
N ILE A 50 -5.44 -5.71 -2.54
CA ILE A 50 -5.60 -7.01 -1.92
C ILE A 50 -4.56 -7.15 -0.82
N THR A 51 -4.99 -7.54 0.38
CA THR A 51 -4.09 -7.66 1.51
C THR A 51 -4.05 -9.10 2.00
N ASP A 52 -3.04 -9.42 2.81
CA ASP A 52 -2.95 -10.72 3.44
C ASP A 52 -4.16 -10.97 4.34
N ARG A 53 -4.69 -9.93 4.98
CA ARG A 53 -5.88 -10.07 5.79
C ARG A 53 -7.09 -10.43 4.90
N ASP A 54 -7.21 -9.83 3.72
CA ASP A 54 -8.29 -10.18 2.80
C ASP A 54 -8.22 -11.66 2.40
N LEU A 55 -7.01 -12.15 2.14
CA LEU A 55 -6.85 -13.55 1.77
C LEU A 55 -7.26 -14.47 2.91
N ALA A 56 -6.92 -14.10 4.14
CA ALA A 56 -7.25 -14.93 5.30
C ALA A 56 -8.72 -14.86 5.64
N VAL A 57 -9.29 -13.65 5.70
CA VAL A 57 -10.63 -13.47 6.23
C VAL A 57 -11.70 -13.65 5.17
N ARG A 58 -11.53 -13.02 4.02
CA ARG A 58 -12.53 -13.14 2.95
C ARG A 58 -12.32 -14.39 2.12
N GLY A 59 -11.08 -14.90 2.09
CA GLY A 59 -10.77 -16.10 1.36
C GLY A 59 -10.87 -17.33 2.23
N PHE A 60 -9.85 -17.58 3.02
CA PHE A 60 -9.73 -18.83 3.75
C PHE A 60 -10.87 -19.04 4.75
N ALA A 61 -11.19 -18.03 5.55
CA ALA A 61 -12.23 -18.17 6.58
C ALA A 61 -13.60 -18.39 5.96
N ASP A 62 -13.84 -17.84 4.76
CA ASP A 62 -15.13 -18.03 4.09
C ASP A 62 -15.15 -19.29 3.23
N GLY A 63 -14.13 -20.12 3.31
CA GLY A 63 -14.12 -21.39 2.57
C GLY A 63 -13.76 -21.27 1.11
N ARG A 64 -13.20 -20.14 0.69
CA ARG A 64 -12.84 -19.97 -0.70
C ARG A 64 -11.47 -20.58 -0.96
N GLY A 65 -11.30 -21.17 -2.11
CA GLY A 65 -10.06 -21.86 -2.43
C GLY A 65 -9.00 -20.98 -3.03
N PRO A 66 -7.81 -21.53 -3.25
CA PRO A 66 -6.68 -20.76 -3.77
C PRO A 66 -6.85 -20.27 -5.19
N ASP A 67 -7.81 -20.82 -5.94
CA ASP A 67 -8.05 -20.39 -7.31
C ASP A 67 -9.08 -19.26 -7.40
N THR A 68 -9.54 -18.74 -6.27
CA THR A 68 -10.48 -17.63 -6.24
C THR A 68 -9.81 -16.39 -6.84
N PRO A 69 -10.46 -15.69 -7.75
CA PRO A 69 -9.85 -14.49 -8.32
C PRO A 69 -9.83 -13.35 -7.31
N VAL A 70 -8.80 -12.54 -7.38
CA VAL A 70 -8.59 -11.45 -6.45
C VAL A 70 -9.79 -10.49 -6.43
N ARG A 71 -10.49 -10.34 -7.57
CA ARG A 71 -11.64 -9.44 -7.61
C ARG A 71 -12.70 -9.77 -6.56
N ASP A 72 -12.78 -11.03 -6.17
CA ASP A 72 -13.80 -11.45 -5.20
C ASP A 72 -13.36 -11.17 -3.76
N LEU A 73 -12.11 -10.83 -3.55
CA LEU A 73 -11.56 -10.67 -2.20
C LEU A 73 -11.05 -9.27 -1.92
N MET A 74 -10.75 -8.49 -2.95
CA MET A 74 -10.08 -7.20 -2.79
C MET A 74 -11.02 -6.11 -2.26
N THR A 75 -10.42 -5.06 -1.75
CA THR A 75 -11.14 -3.83 -1.45
C THR A 75 -11.17 -3.02 -2.75
N GLN A 76 -12.37 -2.64 -3.19
CA GLN A 76 -12.52 -1.86 -4.39
C GLN A 76 -12.37 -0.37 -4.10
N HIS A 77 -11.91 0.36 -5.08
CA HIS A 77 -11.80 1.84 -4.99
C HIS A 77 -11.05 2.27 -3.73
N PRO A 78 -9.82 1.80 -3.55
CA PRO A 78 -9.06 2.17 -2.37
C PRO A 78 -8.71 3.66 -2.40
N HIS A 79 -8.52 4.24 -1.23
CA HIS A 79 -8.04 5.61 -1.16
C HIS A 79 -6.63 5.66 -1.71
N ALA A 80 -6.37 6.64 -2.56
CA ALA A 80 -5.06 6.79 -3.18
C ALA A 80 -4.55 8.19 -2.95
N ALA A 81 -3.24 8.34 -2.93
CA ALA A 81 -2.60 9.64 -2.84
C ALA A 81 -2.01 9.99 -4.19
N ARG A 82 -1.60 11.23 -4.35
CA ARG A 82 -0.92 11.69 -5.55
C ARG A 82 0.55 11.94 -5.21
N ALA A 83 1.40 11.77 -6.18
CA ALA A 83 2.84 11.92 -5.95
C ALA A 83 3.22 13.27 -5.37
N ASP A 84 2.48 14.31 -5.72
CA ASP A 84 2.78 15.65 -5.23
C ASP A 84 2.06 16.01 -3.94
N ASP A 85 1.32 15.10 -3.33
CA ASP A 85 0.67 15.36 -2.06
C ASP A 85 1.71 15.53 -0.96
N GLU A 86 1.35 16.28 0.06
CA GLU A 86 2.18 16.41 1.23
C GLU A 86 2.14 15.13 2.03
N VAL A 87 3.25 14.83 2.70
CA VAL A 87 3.34 13.63 3.52
C VAL A 87 2.24 13.59 4.57
N GLU A 88 1.91 14.74 5.13
CA GLU A 88 0.90 14.79 6.19
C GLU A 88 -0.49 14.38 5.68
N THR A 89 -0.79 14.68 4.42
CA THR A 89 -2.07 14.29 3.83
C THR A 89 -2.21 12.77 3.86
N VAL A 90 -1.15 12.05 3.51
CA VAL A 90 -1.18 10.60 3.49
C VAL A 90 -1.25 10.03 4.90
N ARG A 91 -0.55 10.66 5.84
CA ARG A 91 -0.60 10.24 7.23
C ARG A 91 -2.05 10.29 7.73
N GLN A 92 -2.78 11.33 7.37
CA GLN A 92 -4.17 11.46 7.78
C GLN A 92 -5.05 10.38 7.13
N VAL A 93 -4.81 10.05 5.87
CA VAL A 93 -5.55 8.99 5.20
C VAL A 93 -5.34 7.66 5.94
N MET A 94 -4.10 7.36 6.31
CA MET A 94 -3.82 6.13 7.03
C MET A 94 -4.56 6.07 8.35
N MET A 95 -4.61 7.19 9.06
CA MET A 95 -5.28 7.23 10.34
C MET A 95 -6.79 7.11 10.19
N GLN A 96 -7.37 7.82 9.25
CA GLN A 96 -8.81 7.82 9.07
C GLN A 96 -9.32 6.51 8.52
N GLN A 97 -8.60 5.90 7.60
CA GLN A 97 -9.01 4.65 6.96
C GLN A 97 -8.46 3.43 7.67
N LYS A 98 -7.61 3.63 8.67
CA LYS A 98 -7.00 2.54 9.43
C LYS A 98 -6.27 1.57 8.54
N VAL A 99 -5.50 2.13 7.60
CA VAL A 99 -4.70 1.33 6.70
C VAL A 99 -3.23 1.65 6.88
N ARG A 100 -2.34 0.71 6.55
CA ARG A 100 -0.91 0.90 6.72
C ARG A 100 -0.20 1.15 5.42
N ARG A 101 -0.88 1.07 4.30
CA ARG A 101 -0.32 1.33 3.00
C ARG A 101 -1.31 2.10 2.18
N VAL A 102 -0.80 3.03 1.39
CA VAL A 102 -1.65 3.85 0.54
C VAL A 102 -1.04 3.86 -0.85
N PRO A 103 -1.79 3.44 -1.88
CA PRO A 103 -1.27 3.50 -3.24
C PRO A 103 -1.18 4.94 -3.73
N VAL A 104 -0.25 5.19 -4.63
CA VAL A 104 -0.03 6.52 -5.18
C VAL A 104 -0.30 6.45 -6.67
N THR A 105 -1.15 7.35 -7.16
CA THR A 105 -1.54 7.35 -8.57
C THR A 105 -1.22 8.67 -9.24
N ASP A 106 -1.17 8.63 -10.57
CA ASP A 106 -0.98 9.84 -11.36
C ASP A 106 -2.36 10.46 -11.71
N ALA A 107 -2.34 11.46 -12.57
CA ALA A 107 -3.57 12.19 -12.92
C ALA A 107 -4.61 11.30 -13.61
N GLU A 108 -4.17 10.25 -14.29
CA GLU A 108 -5.07 9.33 -14.96
C GLU A 108 -5.51 8.17 -14.10
N GLY A 109 -5.05 8.12 -12.86
CA GLY A 109 -5.41 7.03 -11.96
C GLY A 109 -4.51 5.81 -12.07
N ALA A 110 -3.42 5.91 -12.81
CA ALA A 110 -2.48 4.80 -12.92
C ALA A 110 -1.56 4.77 -11.70
N ILE A 111 -1.22 3.56 -11.26
CA ILE A 111 -0.39 3.39 -10.07
C ILE A 111 1.04 3.80 -10.40
N VAL A 112 1.66 4.61 -9.57
CA VAL A 112 3.04 5.01 -9.74
C VAL A 112 3.89 4.70 -8.53
N GLY A 113 3.28 4.41 -7.39
CA GLY A 113 4.03 4.11 -6.17
C GLY A 113 3.14 3.61 -5.07
N ILE A 114 3.74 3.33 -3.93
CA ILE A 114 3.00 2.94 -2.74
C ILE A 114 3.77 3.46 -1.53
N VAL A 115 3.04 3.93 -0.53
CA VAL A 115 3.64 4.43 0.70
C VAL A 115 3.19 3.55 1.83
N ALA A 116 4.13 3.07 2.63
CA ALA A 116 3.83 2.27 3.80
C ALA A 116 4.02 3.11 5.06
N GLN A 117 3.41 2.67 6.13
CA GLN A 117 3.57 3.34 7.41
C GLN A 117 5.05 3.40 7.81
N ALA A 118 5.82 2.37 7.47
CA ALA A 118 7.25 2.36 7.75
C ALA A 118 7.99 3.48 7.01
N ASP A 119 7.51 3.86 5.82
CA ASP A 119 8.13 4.96 5.08
C ASP A 119 7.95 6.28 5.82
N LEU A 120 6.77 6.46 6.43
CA LEU A 120 6.52 7.66 7.22
C LEU A 120 7.39 7.70 8.46
N ALA A 121 7.57 6.57 9.11
CA ALA A 121 8.39 6.50 10.31
C ALA A 121 9.83 6.86 9.99
N ARG A 122 10.36 6.34 8.88
CA ARG A 122 11.73 6.68 8.48
C ARG A 122 11.86 8.16 8.14
N HIS A 123 10.85 8.72 7.51
CA HIS A 123 10.85 10.14 7.19
C HIS A 123 10.86 10.98 8.47
N ASP A 124 10.02 10.61 9.44
CA ASP A 124 9.94 11.35 10.71
C ASP A 124 11.28 11.31 11.44
N ASP A 125 11.93 10.17 11.45
CA ASP A 125 13.22 10.03 12.10
C ASP A 125 14.26 10.91 11.41
N ALA A 126 14.28 10.93 10.10
CA ALA A 126 15.24 11.73 9.37
C ALA A 126 15.02 13.22 9.60
N VAL A 127 13.78 13.65 9.65
CA VAL A 127 13.48 15.05 9.90
C VAL A 127 13.88 15.43 11.30
N SER A 128 13.57 14.60 12.29
CA SER A 128 13.93 14.89 13.67
C SER A 128 15.43 15.02 13.82
N ASP A 129 16.18 14.08 13.29
CA ASP A 129 17.62 14.11 13.41
C ASP A 129 18.18 15.35 12.76
N ARG A 130 17.67 15.69 11.57
CA ARG A 130 18.23 16.78 10.85
C ARG A 130 17.89 18.11 11.48
N GLU A 131 16.65 18.30 11.84
CA GLU A 131 16.25 19.52 12.38
C GLU A 131 16.78 19.85 13.73
N LEU A 132 16.79 18.94 14.61
CA LEU A 132 17.18 19.24 15.95
C LEU A 132 18.62 18.98 16.22
N GLY A 133 19.26 18.24 15.39
CA GLY A 133 20.62 17.88 15.65
C GLY A 133 20.78 17.32 17.01
N LYS A 134 19.74 16.76 17.58
CA LYS A 134 19.84 16.23 18.89
C LYS A 134 19.05 14.97 18.94
N VAL A 135 19.28 14.26 19.94
CA VAL A 135 18.64 13.02 20.08
C VAL A 135 17.26 13.17 20.48
N VAL A 136 16.40 12.51 19.87
CA VAL A 136 15.09 12.62 20.17
C VAL A 136 14.64 11.28 20.41
N GLU A 137 13.75 11.11 21.31
CA GLU A 137 13.34 9.90 21.54
C GLU A 137 12.63 9.32 20.47
N ALA A 138 12.60 8.27 20.31
CA ALA A 138 12.06 7.64 19.26
C ALA A 138 10.80 7.55 19.30
N ILE A 139 10.15 7.54 18.60
CA ILE A 139 8.97 7.55 18.64
C ILE A 139 8.25 6.64 18.07
N SER A 140 8.45 6.21 17.24
CA SER A 140 7.61 5.55 16.64
C SER A 140 7.27 4.34 16.89
N GLU A 141 6.24 4.07 17.03
CA GLU A 141 5.73 2.99 17.17
C GLU A 141 5.53 2.38 15.98
N PRO A 142 5.82 1.44 15.68
CA PRO A 142 5.72 0.83 14.51
C PRO A 142 4.45 0.44 14.32
N GLY A 143 4.00 0.57 13.61
CA GLY A 143 2.82 0.35 13.40
C GLY A 143 2.59 -1.02 13.35
N ARG A 144 2.00 -1.60 13.46
CA ARG A 144 1.71 -2.72 13.45
C ARG A 144 1.01 -3.00 12.56
#